data_529067b9ada2b7bdb9f54c12b03aeec2
#
_entry.id   529067b9ada2b7bdb9f54c12b03aeec2
#
_cell.length_a   1.000
_cell.length_b   1.000
_cell.length_c   1.000
_cell.angle_alpha   90.00
_cell.angle_beta   90.00
_cell.angle_gamma   90.00
#
_symmetry.space_group_name_H-M   'P 1'
#
loop_
_entity.id
_entity.type
_entity.pdbx_description
1 polymer ?
#
loop_
_entity_poly.entity_id
_entity_poly.type
_entity_poly.pdbx_seq_one_letter_code
_entity_poly.pdbx_strand_id
1 'polypeptide(L)'
;WADPIAQALALGPEHISCYQLTVEGESALADLVAEGRYTEADDTLCRRQYDMLCQKLAAAGYHHYEISNFAKEGFEAVHNGGYWARRPYVGIGPGAHSFHGNYRSWNSKVLRGWKSTKEILSPEDTLVETIMLALRTDKGIDADFLHGNCSKEDIGRLLESGALVRTGDRYRIPEDHFF
;
A
#
# COMPACT_ATOMS: atom_id res chain seq x y z
N TRP A 1 -9.99 9.17 -17.77
CA TRP A 1 -9.70 8.08 -16.82
C TRP A 1 -10.51 6.82 -17.11
N ALA A 2 -11.76 6.95 -17.50
CA ALA A 2 -12.59 5.78 -17.84
C ALA A 2 -12.00 4.93 -19.01
N ASP A 3 -11.43 5.57 -20.02
CA ASP A 3 -10.87 4.88 -21.18
C ASP A 3 -9.63 4.03 -20.86
N PRO A 4 -8.62 4.51 -20.10
CA PRO A 4 -7.50 3.66 -19.67
C PRO A 4 -7.93 2.42 -18.88
N ILE A 5 -8.93 2.54 -18.00
CA ILE A 5 -9.46 1.39 -17.25
C ILE A 5 -10.10 0.38 -18.22
N ALA A 6 -10.93 0.86 -19.15
CA ALA A 6 -11.58 0.00 -20.15
C ALA A 6 -10.55 -0.71 -21.05
N GLN A 7 -9.49 -0.02 -21.47
CA GLN A 7 -8.41 -0.61 -22.25
C GLN A 7 -7.65 -1.68 -21.45
N ALA A 8 -7.33 -1.41 -20.17
CA ALA A 8 -6.68 -2.39 -19.31
C ALA A 8 -7.55 -3.65 -19.13
N LEU A 9 -8.86 -3.47 -18.89
CA LEU A 9 -9.81 -4.57 -18.75
C LEU A 9 -9.97 -5.37 -20.05
N ALA A 10 -9.91 -4.72 -21.22
CA ALA A 10 -9.99 -5.39 -22.51
C ALA A 10 -8.79 -6.34 -22.80
N LEU A 11 -7.64 -6.09 -22.15
CA LEU A 11 -6.49 -6.99 -22.19
C LEU A 11 -6.68 -8.26 -21.36
N GLY A 12 -7.62 -8.23 -20.39
CA GLY A 12 -7.98 -9.35 -19.55
C GLY A 12 -6.88 -9.84 -18.59
N PRO A 13 -5.99 -8.99 -18.05
CA PRO A 13 -4.92 -9.45 -17.17
C PRO A 13 -5.49 -10.12 -15.92
N GLU A 14 -4.70 -10.93 -15.25
CA GLU A 14 -5.07 -11.55 -13.98
C GLU A 14 -4.85 -10.61 -12.79
N HIS A 15 -3.97 -9.62 -12.95
CA HIS A 15 -3.56 -8.68 -11.90
C HIS A 15 -3.39 -7.27 -12.48
N ILE A 16 -3.83 -6.27 -11.72
CA ILE A 16 -3.73 -4.86 -12.09
C ILE A 16 -3.19 -4.08 -10.90
N SER A 17 -2.13 -3.30 -11.13
CA SER A 17 -1.60 -2.34 -10.17
C SER A 17 -1.98 -0.92 -10.61
N CYS A 18 -2.57 -0.15 -9.70
CA CYS A 18 -2.98 1.23 -9.96
C CYS A 18 -2.48 2.13 -8.85
N TYR A 19 -1.71 3.14 -9.20
CA TYR A 19 -1.13 4.09 -8.27
C TYR A 19 -1.64 5.49 -8.52
N GLN A 20 -1.84 6.24 -7.44
CA GLN A 20 -1.95 7.69 -7.54
C GLN A 20 -0.60 8.26 -7.98
N LEU A 21 -0.61 9.13 -8.99
CA LEU A 21 0.60 9.80 -9.45
C LEU A 21 1.08 10.77 -8.37
N THR A 22 2.29 10.58 -7.89
CA THR A 22 2.99 11.48 -6.98
C THR A 22 4.11 12.18 -7.71
N VAL A 23 4.24 13.49 -7.53
CA VAL A 23 5.31 14.29 -8.15
C VAL A 23 6.54 14.24 -7.25
N GLU A 24 7.55 13.50 -7.67
CA GLU A 24 8.84 13.43 -6.97
C GLU A 24 9.66 14.70 -7.20
N GLY A 25 10.25 15.26 -6.13
CA GLY A 25 10.88 16.58 -6.14
C GLY A 25 12.06 16.79 -7.11
N GLU A 26 12.71 15.70 -7.57
CA GLU A 26 13.83 15.76 -8.54
C GLU A 26 13.45 15.10 -9.88
N SER A 27 12.18 15.18 -10.27
CA SER A 27 11.68 14.59 -11.51
C SER A 27 11.41 15.64 -12.58
N ALA A 28 11.47 15.23 -13.86
CA ALA A 28 11.06 16.10 -14.96
C ALA A 28 9.59 16.58 -14.85
N LEU A 29 8.74 15.80 -14.15
CA LEU A 29 7.37 16.19 -13.88
C LEU A 29 7.31 17.34 -12.85
N ALA A 30 8.19 17.35 -11.84
CA ALA A 30 8.30 18.45 -10.88
C ALA A 30 8.70 19.76 -11.58
N ASP A 31 9.59 19.69 -12.56
CA ASP A 31 9.96 20.86 -13.38
C ASP A 31 8.76 21.39 -14.15
N LEU A 32 7.96 20.53 -14.76
CA LEU A 32 6.73 20.92 -15.47
C LEU A 32 5.69 21.56 -14.55
N VAL A 33 5.56 21.07 -13.31
CA VAL A 33 4.69 21.68 -12.30
C VAL A 33 5.21 23.06 -11.92
N ALA A 34 6.51 23.19 -11.65
CA ALA A 34 7.14 24.47 -11.29
C ALA A 34 7.02 25.52 -12.40
N GLU A 35 7.07 25.09 -13.68
CA GLU A 35 6.87 25.95 -14.85
C GLU A 35 5.39 26.24 -15.16
N GLY A 36 4.44 25.71 -14.40
CA GLY A 36 3.00 25.86 -14.63
C GLY A 36 2.49 25.15 -15.90
N ARG A 37 3.25 24.22 -16.45
CA ARG A 37 2.91 23.42 -17.66
C ARG A 37 2.17 22.14 -17.35
N TYR A 38 2.14 21.74 -16.10
CA TYR A 38 1.36 20.63 -15.58
C TYR A 38 0.72 21.04 -14.25
N THR A 39 -0.54 20.65 -14.06
CA THR A 39 -1.25 20.83 -12.79
C THR A 39 -1.57 19.47 -12.20
N GLU A 40 -1.17 19.25 -10.99
CA GLU A 40 -1.51 18.02 -10.27
C GLU A 40 -3.03 17.91 -10.04
N ALA A 41 -3.54 16.70 -10.05
CA ALA A 41 -4.92 16.46 -9.69
C ALA A 41 -5.12 16.81 -8.20
N ASP A 42 -6.21 17.49 -7.90
CA ASP A 42 -6.61 17.75 -6.53
C ASP A 42 -7.18 16.48 -5.85
N ASP A 43 -7.27 16.48 -4.53
CA ASP A 43 -7.77 15.34 -3.75
C ASP A 43 -9.18 14.91 -4.18
N THR A 44 -10.03 15.85 -4.58
CA THR A 44 -11.40 15.57 -5.05
C THR A 44 -11.38 14.78 -6.35
N LEU A 45 -10.52 15.15 -7.29
CA LEU A 45 -10.35 14.41 -8.54
C LEU A 45 -9.72 13.05 -8.29
N CYS A 46 -8.68 12.99 -7.45
CA CYS A 46 -8.01 11.77 -7.06
C CYS A 46 -8.99 10.79 -6.42
N ARG A 47 -9.81 11.23 -5.48
CA ARG A 47 -10.87 10.42 -4.85
C ARG A 47 -11.86 9.89 -5.88
N ARG A 48 -12.37 10.72 -6.79
CA ARG A 48 -13.30 10.28 -7.84
C ARG A 48 -12.67 9.26 -8.79
N GLN A 49 -11.39 9.42 -9.11
CA GLN A 49 -10.66 8.45 -9.94
C GLN A 49 -10.51 7.11 -9.23
N TYR A 50 -10.19 7.13 -7.93
CA TYR A 50 -10.09 5.95 -7.11
C TYR A 50 -11.43 5.21 -6.99
N ASP A 51 -12.51 5.90 -6.65
CA ASP A 51 -13.83 5.30 -6.54
C ASP A 51 -14.29 4.67 -7.87
N MET A 52 -14.05 5.35 -9.00
CA MET A 52 -14.33 4.80 -10.33
C MET A 52 -13.50 3.54 -10.63
N LEU A 53 -12.23 3.53 -10.25
CA LEU A 53 -11.34 2.39 -10.41
C LEU A 53 -11.87 1.19 -9.63
N CYS A 54 -12.11 1.34 -8.33
CA CYS A 54 -12.63 0.30 -7.46
C CYS A 54 -13.94 -0.30 -8.01
N GLN A 55 -14.90 0.56 -8.38
CA GLN A 55 -16.18 0.12 -8.94
C GLN A 55 -16.03 -0.68 -10.24
N LYS A 56 -15.20 -0.19 -11.17
CA LYS A 56 -15.03 -0.86 -12.48
C LYS A 56 -14.28 -2.18 -12.35
N LEU A 57 -13.25 -2.24 -11.51
CA LEU A 57 -12.49 -3.47 -11.30
C LEU A 57 -13.31 -4.51 -10.55
N ALA A 58 -14.05 -4.12 -9.51
CA ALA A 58 -14.98 -5.02 -8.80
C ALA A 58 -16.06 -5.58 -9.74
N ALA A 59 -16.66 -4.75 -10.61
CA ALA A 59 -17.64 -5.18 -11.60
C ALA A 59 -17.05 -6.15 -12.64
N ALA A 60 -15.73 -6.09 -12.89
CA ALA A 60 -15.00 -6.99 -13.78
C ALA A 60 -14.44 -8.24 -13.06
N GLY A 61 -14.78 -8.47 -11.79
CA GLY A 61 -14.39 -9.65 -11.02
C GLY A 61 -13.00 -9.60 -10.41
N TYR A 62 -12.42 -8.40 -10.29
CA TYR A 62 -11.16 -8.23 -9.55
C TYR A 62 -11.46 -7.95 -8.09
N HIS A 63 -10.66 -8.55 -7.23
CA HIS A 63 -10.64 -8.32 -5.79
C HIS A 63 -9.56 -7.29 -5.44
N HIS A 64 -9.93 -6.25 -4.70
CA HIS A 64 -9.03 -5.25 -4.15
C HIS A 64 -8.39 -5.80 -2.88
N TYR A 65 -7.21 -6.41 -2.98
CA TYR A 65 -6.61 -7.15 -1.87
C TYR A 65 -5.60 -6.34 -1.04
N GLU A 66 -5.15 -5.20 -1.56
CA GLU A 66 -4.33 -4.23 -0.84
C GLU A 66 -4.42 -2.85 -1.54
N ILE A 67 -3.86 -1.83 -0.93
CA ILE A 67 -4.11 -0.42 -1.20
C ILE A 67 -4.04 0.03 -2.68
N SER A 68 -3.21 -0.64 -3.50
CA SER A 68 -2.97 -0.25 -4.91
C SER A 68 -3.12 -1.40 -5.90
N ASN A 69 -3.44 -2.61 -5.43
CA ASN A 69 -3.43 -3.80 -6.25
C ASN A 69 -4.76 -4.57 -6.23
N PHE A 70 -5.14 -4.99 -7.42
CA PHE A 70 -6.36 -5.71 -7.72
C PHE A 70 -6.02 -7.00 -8.45
N ALA A 71 -6.65 -8.10 -8.12
CA ALA A 71 -6.39 -9.40 -8.75
C ALA A 71 -7.66 -10.22 -8.90
N LYS A 72 -7.69 -11.11 -9.90
CA LYS A 72 -8.62 -12.23 -9.91
C LYS A 72 -8.23 -13.20 -8.79
N GLU A 73 -9.19 -13.99 -8.31
CA GLU A 73 -8.95 -14.95 -7.24
C GLU A 73 -7.76 -15.86 -7.54
N GLY A 74 -6.79 -15.92 -6.61
CA GLY A 74 -5.58 -16.73 -6.71
C GLY A 74 -4.43 -16.09 -7.52
N PHE A 75 -4.60 -14.85 -8.01
CA PHE A 75 -3.57 -14.14 -8.76
C PHE A 75 -2.98 -12.95 -8.01
N GLU A 76 -3.18 -12.88 -6.69
CA GLU A 76 -2.56 -11.88 -5.83
C GLU A 76 -1.04 -11.99 -5.88
N ALA A 77 -0.35 -10.85 -5.95
CA ALA A 77 1.11 -10.82 -6.03
C ALA A 77 1.75 -11.32 -4.74
N VAL A 78 2.27 -12.55 -4.75
CA VAL A 78 2.92 -13.21 -3.60
C VAL A 78 4.07 -12.37 -3.04
N HIS A 79 4.83 -11.71 -3.92
CA HIS A 79 5.95 -10.87 -3.52
C HIS A 79 5.47 -9.63 -2.73
N ASN A 80 4.48 -8.89 -3.26
CA ASN A 80 3.89 -7.74 -2.58
C ASN A 80 3.23 -8.15 -1.25
N GLY A 81 2.49 -9.28 -1.26
CA GLY A 81 1.94 -9.87 -0.05
C GLY A 81 3.00 -10.18 1.01
N GLY A 82 4.22 -10.49 0.58
CA GLY A 82 5.36 -10.68 1.47
C GLY A 82 5.76 -9.41 2.21
N TYR A 83 5.75 -8.25 1.55
CA TYR A 83 6.01 -6.95 2.19
C TYR A 83 4.94 -6.60 3.24
N TRP A 84 3.67 -6.73 2.88
CA TRP A 84 2.56 -6.48 3.79
C TRP A 84 2.57 -7.40 5.01
N ALA A 85 3.01 -8.66 4.83
CA ALA A 85 3.17 -9.64 5.90
C ALA A 85 4.51 -9.55 6.65
N ARG A 86 5.32 -8.52 6.42
CA ARG A 86 6.66 -8.34 7.01
C ARG A 86 7.57 -9.57 6.86
N ARG A 87 7.48 -10.27 5.72
CA ARG A 87 8.38 -11.39 5.43
C ARG A 87 9.79 -10.86 5.16
N PRO A 88 10.84 -11.51 5.68
CA PRO A 88 12.22 -11.14 5.35
C PRO A 88 12.50 -11.21 3.85
N TYR A 89 13.29 -10.27 3.37
CA TYR A 89 13.74 -10.24 1.98
C TYR A 89 15.15 -9.62 1.88
N VAL A 90 15.86 -9.96 0.81
CA VAL A 90 17.18 -9.46 0.50
C VAL A 90 17.17 -8.68 -0.80
N GLY A 91 17.54 -7.42 -0.73
CA GLY A 91 17.73 -6.57 -1.89
C GLY A 91 19.17 -6.64 -2.41
N ILE A 92 19.34 -6.78 -3.72
CA ILE A 92 20.63 -6.90 -4.38
C ILE A 92 20.85 -5.71 -5.31
N GLY A 93 22.01 -5.09 -5.20
CA GLY A 93 22.43 -3.99 -6.06
C GLY A 93 22.29 -2.61 -5.44
N PRO A 94 22.66 -1.54 -6.20
CA PRO A 94 22.57 -0.15 -5.75
C PRO A 94 21.11 0.25 -5.44
N GLY A 95 20.92 0.99 -4.36
CA GLY A 95 19.61 1.45 -3.92
C GLY A 95 18.67 0.36 -3.40
N ALA A 96 19.06 -0.91 -3.43
CA ALA A 96 18.20 -2.01 -2.98
C ALA A 96 18.07 -2.04 -1.47
N HIS A 97 16.87 -2.37 -1.00
CA HIS A 97 16.51 -2.51 0.41
C HIS A 97 16.40 -3.97 0.81
N SER A 98 16.70 -4.27 2.06
CA SER A 98 16.54 -5.58 2.68
C SER A 98 15.82 -5.44 4.01
N PHE A 99 15.07 -6.47 4.40
CA PHE A 99 14.36 -6.54 5.67
C PHE A 99 14.57 -7.92 6.33
N HIS A 100 14.87 -7.92 7.63
CA HIS A 100 15.20 -9.11 8.39
C HIS A 100 14.43 -9.23 9.72
N GLY A 101 13.22 -8.71 9.75
CA GLY A 101 12.33 -8.79 10.92
C GLY A 101 12.54 -7.67 11.93
N ASN A 102 13.71 -7.59 12.55
CA ASN A 102 14.04 -6.56 13.54
C ASN A 102 15.02 -5.50 13.03
N TYR A 103 15.44 -5.57 11.78
CA TYR A 103 16.23 -4.54 11.15
C TYR A 103 15.98 -4.47 9.65
N ARG A 104 16.22 -3.32 9.07
CA ARG A 104 16.27 -3.09 7.64
C ARG A 104 17.62 -2.52 7.24
N SER A 105 17.99 -2.72 6.00
CA SER A 105 19.20 -2.15 5.44
C SER A 105 18.95 -1.70 4.01
N TRP A 106 19.75 -0.75 3.55
CA TRP A 106 19.68 -0.29 2.17
C TRP A 106 21.07 0.02 1.64
N ASN A 107 21.25 -0.20 0.37
CA ASN A 107 22.49 0.09 -0.32
C ASN A 107 22.48 1.52 -0.87
N SER A 108 23.62 2.19 -0.87
CA SER A 108 23.75 3.49 -1.55
C SER A 108 23.46 3.35 -3.06
N LYS A 109 23.00 4.44 -3.70
CA LYS A 109 22.59 4.42 -5.11
C LYS A 109 23.73 4.37 -6.13
N VAL A 110 24.99 4.26 -5.70
CA VAL A 110 26.15 4.23 -6.61
C VAL A 110 26.34 2.84 -7.24
N LEU A 111 26.65 2.81 -8.55
CA LEU A 111 26.79 1.56 -9.31
C LEU A 111 27.95 0.68 -8.86
N ARG A 112 29.04 1.26 -8.38
CA ARG A 112 30.22 0.53 -7.93
C ARG A 112 30.58 0.94 -6.52
N GLY A 113 30.93 -0.07 -5.70
CA GLY A 113 31.37 0.18 -4.32
C GLY A 113 30.28 0.72 -3.43
N TRP A 114 29.01 0.31 -3.62
CA TRP A 114 27.92 0.73 -2.74
C TRP A 114 28.18 0.31 -1.31
N LYS A 115 27.78 1.18 -0.39
CA LYS A 115 27.81 0.90 1.05
C LYS A 115 26.41 0.56 1.50
N SER A 116 26.30 -0.42 2.39
CA SER A 116 25.03 -0.75 3.03
C SER A 116 24.91 0.01 4.35
N THR A 117 23.76 0.64 4.55
CA THR A 117 23.36 1.26 5.83
C THR A 117 22.36 0.35 6.50
N LYS A 118 22.41 0.26 7.83
CA LYS A 118 21.52 -0.58 8.63
C LYS A 118 20.78 0.27 9.67
N GLU A 119 19.51 -0.02 9.85
CA GLU A 119 18.65 0.52 10.90
C GLU A 119 18.08 -0.65 11.71
N ILE A 120 18.20 -0.56 13.04
CA ILE A 120 17.60 -1.52 13.95
C ILE A 120 16.24 -0.93 14.39
N LEU A 121 15.18 -1.69 14.20
CA LEU A 121 13.84 -1.30 14.58
C LEU A 121 13.63 -1.50 16.08
N SER A 122 13.10 -0.50 16.74
CA SER A 122 12.64 -0.64 18.12
C SER A 122 11.40 -1.56 18.19
N PRO A 123 11.06 -2.10 19.37
CA PRO A 123 9.80 -2.83 19.54
C PRO A 123 8.57 -1.98 19.18
N GLU A 124 8.60 -0.69 19.46
CA GLU A 124 7.54 0.26 19.13
C GLU A 124 7.42 0.46 17.62
N ASP A 125 8.53 0.71 16.90
CA ASP A 125 8.53 0.80 15.43
C ASP A 125 7.99 -0.48 14.81
N THR A 126 8.42 -1.63 15.33
CA THR A 126 7.96 -2.95 14.86
C THR A 126 6.45 -3.12 15.03
N LEU A 127 5.89 -2.67 16.17
CA LEU A 127 4.46 -2.72 16.44
C LEU A 127 3.68 -1.81 15.49
N VAL A 128 4.10 -0.55 15.39
CA VAL A 128 3.46 0.45 14.51
C VAL A 128 3.46 -0.03 13.07
N GLU A 129 4.60 -0.50 12.56
CA GLU A 129 4.69 -1.03 11.20
C GLU A 129 3.81 -2.27 10.99
N THR A 130 3.75 -3.18 11.96
CA THR A 130 2.92 -4.39 11.88
C THR A 130 1.46 -4.02 11.72
N ILE A 131 0.96 -3.08 12.55
CA ILE A 131 -0.42 -2.61 12.49
C ILE A 131 -0.67 -1.89 11.15
N MET A 132 0.18 -0.93 10.80
CA MET A 132 0.06 -0.13 9.59
C MET A 132 0.00 -0.98 8.31
N LEU A 133 0.89 -1.97 8.19
CA LEU A 133 0.96 -2.82 7.00
C LEU A 133 -0.22 -3.79 6.92
N ALA A 134 -0.60 -4.40 8.05
CA ALA A 134 -1.74 -5.31 8.08
C ALA A 134 -3.06 -4.62 7.72
N LEU A 135 -3.29 -3.41 8.23
CA LEU A 135 -4.51 -2.63 7.98
C LEU A 135 -4.61 -2.11 6.52
N ARG A 136 -3.54 -2.14 5.75
CA ARG A 136 -3.53 -1.78 4.33
C ARG A 136 -3.89 -2.93 3.39
N THR A 137 -4.32 -4.05 3.94
CA THR A 137 -4.74 -5.23 3.17
C THR A 137 -6.17 -5.62 3.54
N ASP A 138 -6.83 -6.32 2.64
CA ASP A 138 -8.14 -6.92 2.86
C ASP A 138 -8.16 -7.94 4.01
N LYS A 139 -6.99 -8.55 4.30
CA LYS A 139 -6.80 -9.51 5.40
C LYS A 139 -6.85 -8.84 6.76
N GLY A 140 -6.48 -7.56 6.84
CA GLY A 140 -6.47 -6.81 8.08
C GLY A 140 -5.56 -7.41 9.16
N ILE A 141 -5.81 -7.06 10.42
CA ILE A 141 -5.02 -7.48 11.58
C ILE A 141 -5.84 -8.37 12.51
N ASP A 142 -5.18 -9.33 13.14
CA ASP A 142 -5.76 -10.21 14.15
C ASP A 142 -6.31 -9.40 15.35
N ALA A 143 -7.52 -9.75 15.82
CA ALA A 143 -8.20 -9.00 16.87
C ALA A 143 -7.51 -9.14 18.22
N ASP A 144 -7.03 -10.33 18.56
CA ASP A 144 -6.35 -10.57 19.84
C ASP A 144 -5.00 -9.85 19.87
N PHE A 145 -4.29 -9.85 18.71
CA PHE A 145 -3.06 -9.07 18.57
C PHE A 145 -3.33 -7.58 18.80
N LEU A 146 -4.35 -7.01 18.16
CA LEU A 146 -4.66 -5.59 18.31
C LEU A 146 -5.08 -5.25 19.75
N HIS A 147 -5.92 -6.06 20.38
CA HIS A 147 -6.34 -5.89 21.78
C HIS A 147 -5.18 -6.04 22.79
N GLY A 148 -4.19 -6.85 22.46
CA GLY A 148 -3.01 -7.02 23.31
C GLY A 148 -2.02 -5.84 23.25
N ASN A 149 -2.11 -4.99 22.23
CA ASN A 149 -1.13 -3.95 21.94
C ASN A 149 -1.72 -2.53 21.88
N CYS A 150 -3.04 -2.38 21.79
CA CYS A 150 -3.72 -1.09 21.70
C CYS A 150 -4.79 -0.95 22.80
N SER A 151 -5.12 0.28 23.19
CA SER A 151 -6.16 0.51 24.18
C SER A 151 -7.54 0.15 23.62
N LYS A 152 -8.41 -0.40 24.48
CA LYS A 152 -9.80 -0.69 24.11
C LYS A 152 -10.58 0.57 23.72
N GLU A 153 -10.22 1.70 24.33
CA GLU A 153 -10.83 3.00 24.05
C GLU A 153 -10.51 3.48 22.63
N ASP A 154 -9.25 3.36 22.21
CA ASP A 154 -8.83 3.74 20.86
C ASP A 154 -9.47 2.84 19.79
N ILE A 155 -9.48 1.54 20.01
CA ILE A 155 -10.16 0.59 19.13
C ILE A 155 -11.65 0.91 19.05
N GLY A 156 -12.30 1.19 20.20
CA GLY A 156 -13.71 1.57 20.26
C GLY A 156 -14.01 2.82 19.44
N ARG A 157 -13.22 3.88 19.60
CA ARG A 157 -13.36 5.12 18.82
C ARG A 157 -13.24 4.89 17.31
N LEU A 158 -12.30 4.06 16.88
CA LEU A 158 -12.11 3.73 15.45
C LEU A 158 -13.29 2.93 14.89
N LEU A 159 -13.87 2.02 15.69
CA LEU A 159 -15.06 1.27 15.31
C LEU A 159 -16.31 2.17 15.22
N GLU A 160 -16.50 3.05 16.21
CA GLU A 160 -17.62 4.00 16.25
C GLU A 160 -17.57 4.99 15.08
N SER A 161 -16.38 5.44 14.69
CA SER A 161 -16.20 6.34 13.54
C SER A 161 -16.31 5.64 12.18
N GLY A 162 -16.35 4.30 12.15
CA GLY A 162 -16.32 3.52 10.91
C GLY A 162 -14.94 3.44 10.24
N ALA A 163 -13.90 4.03 10.83
CA ALA A 163 -12.54 3.95 10.30
C ALA A 163 -11.93 2.54 10.43
N LEU A 164 -12.50 1.72 11.29
CA LEU A 164 -12.13 0.32 11.47
C LEU A 164 -13.40 -0.53 11.47
N VAL A 165 -13.35 -1.69 10.85
CA VAL A 165 -14.45 -2.66 10.87
C VAL A 165 -13.95 -4.02 11.31
N ARG A 166 -14.80 -4.76 12.02
CA ARG A 166 -14.51 -6.14 12.44
C ARG A 166 -15.11 -7.13 11.45
N THR A 167 -14.30 -8.07 11.00
CA THR A 167 -14.73 -9.19 10.15
C THR A 167 -14.22 -10.48 10.77
N GLY A 168 -15.11 -11.22 11.44
CA GLY A 168 -14.75 -12.43 12.20
C GLY A 168 -13.79 -12.11 13.36
N ASP A 169 -12.61 -12.71 13.32
CA ASP A 169 -11.52 -12.55 14.29
C ASP A 169 -10.50 -11.47 13.88
N ARG A 170 -10.81 -10.66 12.87
CA ARG A 170 -9.89 -9.64 12.34
C ARG A 170 -10.51 -8.26 12.29
N TYR A 171 -9.64 -7.26 12.36
CA TYR A 171 -9.97 -5.86 12.08
C TYR A 171 -9.35 -5.42 10.76
N ARG A 172 -10.06 -4.59 10.00
CA ARG A 172 -9.57 -4.00 8.75
C ARG A 172 -10.07 -2.57 8.57
N ILE A 173 -9.38 -1.80 7.76
CA ILE A 173 -9.88 -0.52 7.25
C ILE A 173 -10.88 -0.84 6.12
N PRO A 174 -12.07 -0.23 6.09
CA PRO A 174 -12.98 -0.32 4.94
C PRO A 174 -12.32 0.18 3.65
N GLU A 175 -12.70 -0.40 2.51
CA GLU A 175 -12.11 -0.04 1.20
C GLU A 175 -12.25 1.45 0.87
N ASP A 176 -13.38 2.04 1.22
CA ASP A 176 -13.67 3.47 1.03
C ASP A 176 -12.82 4.41 1.91
N HIS A 177 -12.05 3.86 2.85
CA HIS A 177 -11.07 4.56 3.68
C HIS A 177 -9.61 4.26 3.29
N PHE A 178 -9.36 3.53 2.22
CA PHE A 178 -7.99 3.30 1.71
C PHE A 178 -7.40 4.53 1.00
N PHE A 179 -8.25 5.48 0.65
CA PHE A 179 -7.88 6.76 0.04
C PHE A 179 -7.97 7.91 1.04
#